data_690cd89edb02b5399f4becaf96613ee7
#
_entry.id   690cd89edb02b5399f4becaf96613ee7
#
_cell.length_a   1.000
_cell.length_b   1.000
_cell.length_c   1.000
_cell.angle_alpha   90.00
_cell.angle_beta   90.00
_cell.angle_gamma   90.00
#
_symmetry.space_group_name_H-M   'P 1'
#
loop_
_entity.id
_entity.type
_entity.pdbx_description
1 polymer ?
#
loop_
_entity_poly.entity_id
_entity_poly.type
_entity_poly.pdbx_seq_one_letter_code
_entity_poly.pdbx_strand_id
1 'polypeptide(L)'
;LSSTYRGTDTVDTVNDRVYARFANDTWEGMEEVVARLEGATQPGLLFPSGMAAVASVIDLVPVGSVILVPKHAYMASVTMCKDLERRGIAEVVRYDLEDTASVIAALEDAAARTGVTPGTVDYAAPKALIWIESPTNPMLEVGDVPAICADAKRLGVVSAVDNTFSTP
;
A
#
# COMPACT_ATOMS: atom_id res chain seq x y z
N LEU A 1 -22.86 -20.02 -12.68
CA LEU A 1 -22.09 -18.82 -13.04
C LEU A 1 -23.08 -17.72 -13.41
N SER A 2 -23.13 -16.63 -12.63
CA SER A 2 -23.96 -15.45 -12.91
C SER A 2 -23.09 -14.20 -12.90
N SER A 3 -23.36 -13.29 -13.81
CA SER A 3 -22.73 -11.96 -13.83
C SER A 3 -23.60 -10.90 -13.14
N THR A 4 -24.86 -11.24 -12.84
CA THR A 4 -25.82 -10.37 -12.15
C THR A 4 -26.49 -11.11 -11.03
N TYR A 5 -26.81 -10.42 -9.96
CA TYR A 5 -27.57 -10.92 -8.83
C TYR A 5 -28.99 -10.38 -8.85
N ARG A 6 -29.90 -11.07 -8.17
CA ARG A 6 -31.29 -10.64 -8.06
C ARG A 6 -31.33 -9.46 -7.07
N GLY A 7 -31.64 -8.28 -7.57
CA GLY A 7 -31.79 -7.09 -6.73
C GLY A 7 -33.05 -7.16 -5.84
N THR A 8 -33.03 -6.42 -4.76
CA THR A 8 -34.20 -6.11 -3.92
C THR A 8 -34.84 -4.82 -4.40
N ASP A 9 -36.06 -4.51 -3.95
CA ASP A 9 -36.78 -3.29 -4.34
C ASP A 9 -36.07 -1.99 -3.89
N THR A 10 -35.16 -2.11 -2.91
CA THR A 10 -34.28 -1.03 -2.45
C THR A 10 -32.85 -1.46 -2.64
N VAL A 11 -32.24 -1.09 -3.76
CA VAL A 11 -30.83 -1.43 -4.05
C VAL A 11 -29.91 -0.52 -3.25
N ASP A 12 -29.27 -1.09 -2.23
CA ASP A 12 -28.09 -0.52 -1.62
C ASP A 12 -26.86 -1.01 -2.41
N THR A 13 -26.36 -0.17 -3.32
CA THR A 13 -25.22 -0.54 -4.19
C THR A 13 -23.91 -0.77 -3.43
N VAL A 14 -23.86 -0.44 -2.15
CA VAL A 14 -22.70 -0.68 -1.27
C VAL A 14 -22.78 -2.05 -0.61
N ASN A 15 -23.99 -2.47 -0.18
CA ASN A 15 -24.16 -3.68 0.61
C ASN A 15 -24.83 -4.82 -0.19
N ASP A 16 -25.58 -4.48 -1.26
CA ASP A 16 -26.26 -5.48 -2.09
C ASP A 16 -25.37 -5.96 -3.23
N ARG A 17 -25.29 -7.26 -3.41
CA ARG A 17 -24.69 -7.84 -4.61
C ARG A 17 -25.58 -7.57 -5.82
N VAL A 18 -25.10 -6.71 -6.71
CA VAL A 18 -25.83 -6.33 -7.93
C VAL A 18 -25.17 -6.93 -9.16
N TYR A 19 -23.87 -6.89 -9.23
CA TYR A 19 -23.10 -7.35 -10.38
C TYR A 19 -21.78 -8.00 -9.96
N ALA A 20 -21.48 -9.15 -10.54
CA ALA A 20 -20.38 -10.01 -10.13
C ALA A 20 -18.98 -9.36 -10.19
N ARG A 21 -18.81 -8.29 -10.95
CA ARG A 21 -17.54 -7.54 -10.97
C ARG A 21 -17.31 -6.71 -9.71
N PHE A 22 -18.39 -6.30 -9.02
CA PHE A 22 -18.29 -5.49 -7.80
C PHE A 22 -18.21 -6.36 -6.54
N ALA A 23 -18.94 -7.47 -6.53
CA ALA A 23 -18.99 -8.39 -5.40
C ALA A 23 -19.31 -9.81 -5.89
N ASN A 24 -18.62 -10.81 -5.36
CA ASN A 24 -18.80 -12.20 -5.76
C ASN A 24 -18.31 -13.16 -4.69
N ASP A 25 -19.14 -14.11 -4.28
CA ASP A 25 -18.80 -15.14 -3.30
C ASP A 25 -17.52 -15.91 -3.60
N THR A 26 -17.14 -16.01 -4.89
CA THR A 26 -15.98 -16.79 -5.30
C THR A 26 -14.66 -16.20 -4.79
N TRP A 27 -14.50 -14.88 -4.80
CA TRP A 27 -13.26 -14.26 -4.34
C TRP A 27 -13.37 -13.62 -2.94
N GLU A 28 -14.56 -13.21 -2.50
CA GLU A 28 -14.78 -12.63 -1.17
C GLU A 28 -14.32 -13.58 -0.05
N GLY A 29 -14.55 -14.89 -0.21
CA GLY A 29 -14.05 -15.89 0.73
C GLY A 29 -12.52 -15.91 0.84
N MET A 30 -11.81 -15.71 -0.29
CA MET A 30 -10.34 -15.62 -0.29
C MET A 30 -9.86 -14.29 0.31
N GLU A 31 -10.53 -13.19 0.00
CA GLU A 31 -10.24 -11.87 0.59
C GLU A 31 -10.36 -11.90 2.12
N GLU A 32 -11.41 -12.56 2.63
CA GLU A 32 -11.60 -12.74 4.06
C GLU A 32 -10.50 -13.62 4.70
N VAL A 33 -10.13 -14.72 4.05
CA VAL A 33 -9.08 -15.63 4.54
C VAL A 33 -7.74 -14.90 4.62
N VAL A 34 -7.34 -14.19 3.56
CA VAL A 34 -6.08 -13.44 3.54
C VAL A 34 -6.10 -12.35 4.61
N ALA A 35 -7.18 -11.59 4.74
CA ALA A 35 -7.31 -10.57 5.77
C ALA A 35 -7.15 -11.15 7.20
N ARG A 36 -7.72 -12.33 7.46
CA ARG A 36 -7.57 -13.01 8.76
C ARG A 36 -6.13 -13.50 9.01
N LEU A 37 -5.48 -14.05 7.99
CA LEU A 37 -4.09 -14.51 8.11
C LEU A 37 -3.14 -13.34 8.39
N GLU A 38 -3.37 -12.20 7.77
CA GLU A 38 -2.60 -10.96 7.98
C GLU A 38 -3.01 -10.18 9.24
N GLY A 39 -4.03 -10.63 9.99
CA GLY A 39 -4.54 -9.93 11.16
C GLY A 39 -5.17 -8.57 10.83
N ALA A 40 -5.64 -8.38 9.59
CA ALA A 40 -6.22 -7.13 9.13
C ALA A 40 -7.58 -6.86 9.78
N THR A 41 -7.90 -5.59 9.97
CA THR A 41 -9.20 -5.15 10.51
C THR A 41 -10.24 -4.89 9.42
N GLN A 42 -9.81 -4.89 8.16
CA GLN A 42 -10.65 -4.71 6.98
C GLN A 42 -10.50 -5.92 6.06
N PRO A 43 -11.51 -6.23 5.23
CA PRO A 43 -11.38 -7.26 4.20
C PRO A 43 -10.22 -6.97 3.25
N GLY A 44 -9.59 -8.03 2.72
CA GLY A 44 -8.63 -7.90 1.64
C GLY A 44 -9.29 -7.50 0.32
N LEU A 45 -8.47 -7.15 -0.66
CA LEU A 45 -8.90 -6.92 -2.04
C LEU A 45 -8.03 -7.78 -2.97
N LEU A 46 -8.67 -8.63 -3.77
CA LEU A 46 -7.97 -9.46 -4.75
C LEU A 46 -7.77 -8.72 -6.07
N PHE A 47 -6.57 -8.82 -6.59
CA PHE A 47 -6.19 -8.26 -7.89
C PHE A 47 -5.74 -9.37 -8.84
N PRO A 48 -5.88 -9.18 -10.17
CA PRO A 48 -5.48 -10.18 -11.17
C PRO A 48 -3.95 -10.33 -11.30
N SER A 49 -3.18 -9.46 -10.67
CA SER A 49 -1.72 -9.53 -10.61
C SER A 49 -1.17 -8.73 -9.42
N GLY A 50 0.03 -9.09 -8.94
CA GLY A 50 0.73 -8.31 -7.92
C GLY A 50 0.95 -6.86 -8.34
N MET A 51 1.29 -6.60 -9.60
CA MET A 51 1.45 -5.22 -10.10
C MET A 51 0.14 -4.41 -10.09
N ALA A 52 -1.01 -5.05 -10.25
CA ALA A 52 -2.29 -4.36 -10.08
C ALA A 52 -2.52 -3.96 -8.61
N ALA A 53 -2.14 -4.82 -7.66
CA ALA A 53 -2.17 -4.50 -6.24
C ALA A 53 -1.19 -3.36 -5.89
N VAL A 54 0.06 -3.43 -6.38
CA VAL A 54 1.07 -2.37 -6.23
C VAL A 54 0.55 -1.04 -6.75
N ALA A 55 0.00 -1.04 -7.98
CA ALA A 55 -0.54 0.17 -8.61
C ALA A 55 -1.68 0.79 -7.81
N SER A 56 -2.56 -0.03 -7.23
CA SER A 56 -3.69 0.46 -6.44
C SER A 56 -3.27 1.28 -5.20
N VAL A 57 -2.05 1.05 -4.70
CA VAL A 57 -1.50 1.79 -3.56
C VAL A 57 -0.68 3.00 -4.03
N ILE A 58 0.24 2.78 -4.97
CA ILE A 58 1.17 3.84 -5.42
C ILE A 58 0.43 4.97 -6.14
N ASP A 59 -0.64 4.68 -6.87
CA ASP A 59 -1.44 5.69 -7.58
C ASP A 59 -2.35 6.55 -6.66
N LEU A 60 -2.41 6.24 -5.37
CA LEU A 60 -3.18 7.08 -4.41
C LEU A 60 -2.49 8.41 -4.11
N VAL A 61 -1.18 8.53 -4.35
CA VAL A 61 -0.43 9.73 -3.96
C VAL A 61 -0.85 10.96 -4.79
N PRO A 62 -1.24 12.06 -4.17
CA PRO A 62 -1.56 13.30 -4.87
C PRO A 62 -0.29 14.02 -5.36
N VAL A 63 -0.47 15.02 -6.20
CA VAL A 63 0.64 15.88 -6.65
C VAL A 63 1.30 16.59 -5.45
N GLY A 64 2.63 16.59 -5.45
CA GLY A 64 3.43 17.17 -4.36
C GLY A 64 3.73 16.22 -3.21
N SER A 65 3.53 14.92 -3.41
CA SER A 65 3.81 13.87 -2.43
C SER A 65 5.29 13.48 -2.39
N VAL A 66 5.67 12.77 -1.32
CA VAL A 66 6.95 12.08 -1.18
C VAL A 66 6.70 10.58 -1.05
N ILE A 67 7.39 9.78 -1.86
CA ILE A 67 7.38 8.32 -1.77
C ILE A 67 8.76 7.84 -1.35
N LEU A 68 8.84 7.17 -0.19
CA LEU A 68 10.06 6.49 0.25
C LEU A 68 10.07 5.05 -0.28
N VAL A 69 11.17 4.63 -0.91
CA VAL A 69 11.29 3.30 -1.53
C VAL A 69 12.64 2.69 -1.17
N PRO A 70 12.76 1.39 -0.83
CA PRO A 70 14.04 0.79 -0.50
C PRO A 70 15.04 0.92 -1.66
N LYS A 71 16.33 0.95 -1.36
CA LYS A 71 17.41 0.91 -2.38
C LYS A 71 17.27 -0.30 -3.29
N HIS A 72 16.96 -1.45 -2.71
CA HIS A 72 16.65 -2.68 -3.42
C HIS A 72 15.17 -3.00 -3.22
N ALA A 73 14.45 -3.18 -4.30
CA ALA A 73 13.04 -3.53 -4.34
C ALA A 73 12.70 -4.05 -5.73
N TYR A 74 11.55 -4.68 -5.86
CA TYR A 74 11.07 -5.19 -7.15
C TYR A 74 11.10 -4.08 -8.22
N MET A 75 11.79 -4.37 -9.31
CA MET A 75 12.10 -3.38 -10.34
C MET A 75 10.86 -2.67 -10.91
N ALA A 76 9.74 -3.38 -11.04
CA ALA A 76 8.53 -2.78 -11.60
C ALA A 76 7.89 -1.77 -10.63
N SER A 77 7.89 -2.04 -9.32
CA SER A 77 7.42 -1.08 -8.31
C SER A 77 8.28 0.18 -8.29
N VAL A 78 9.60 0.01 -8.34
CA VAL A 78 10.55 1.13 -8.43
C VAL A 78 10.35 1.94 -9.72
N THR A 79 10.13 1.27 -10.84
CA THR A 79 9.89 1.92 -12.14
C THR A 79 8.61 2.75 -12.12
N MET A 80 7.56 2.24 -11.48
CA MET A 80 6.32 2.95 -11.30
C MET A 80 6.49 4.23 -10.46
N CYS A 81 7.21 4.15 -9.34
CA CYS A 81 7.54 5.33 -8.53
C CYS A 81 8.34 6.37 -9.34
N LYS A 82 9.35 5.93 -10.10
CA LYS A 82 10.13 6.81 -10.98
C LYS A 82 9.30 7.45 -12.10
N ASP A 83 8.26 6.79 -12.58
CA ASP A 83 7.35 7.39 -13.56
C ASP A 83 6.54 8.54 -12.93
N LEU A 84 6.07 8.38 -11.71
CA LEU A 84 5.42 9.46 -10.95
C LEU A 84 6.36 10.64 -10.72
N GLU A 85 7.63 10.37 -10.40
CA GLU A 85 8.67 11.39 -10.24
C GLU A 85 8.91 12.14 -11.56
N ARG A 86 9.11 11.41 -12.66
CA ARG A 86 9.31 12.00 -14.00
C ARG A 86 8.13 12.86 -14.43
N ARG A 87 6.92 12.52 -14.02
CA ARG A 87 5.69 13.27 -14.30
C ARG A 87 5.48 14.45 -13.34
N GLY A 88 6.35 14.65 -12.35
CA GLY A 88 6.24 15.71 -11.37
C GLY A 88 5.10 15.53 -10.37
N ILE A 89 4.64 14.29 -10.17
CA ILE A 89 3.56 13.97 -9.23
C ILE A 89 4.12 13.79 -7.82
N ALA A 90 5.21 13.02 -7.67
CA ALA A 90 5.82 12.76 -6.39
C ALA A 90 7.35 12.85 -6.48
N GLU A 91 8.00 13.16 -5.38
CA GLU A 91 9.43 12.97 -5.21
C GLU A 91 9.69 11.56 -4.69
N VAL A 92 10.74 10.90 -5.20
CA VAL A 92 11.12 9.54 -4.77
C VAL A 92 12.40 9.58 -3.96
N VAL A 93 12.31 9.21 -2.69
CA VAL A 93 13.44 9.12 -1.77
C VAL A 93 13.84 7.67 -1.57
N ARG A 94 15.12 7.34 -1.82
CA ARG A 94 15.64 5.98 -1.63
C ARG A 94 16.24 5.84 -0.25
N TYR A 95 15.90 4.76 0.46
CA TYR A 95 16.41 4.46 1.79
C TYR A 95 17.04 3.07 1.87
N ASP A 96 17.87 2.86 2.88
CA ASP A 96 18.48 1.57 3.20
C ASP A 96 17.60 0.83 4.21
N LEU A 97 17.02 -0.30 3.81
CA LEU A 97 16.05 -1.02 4.64
C LEU A 97 16.66 -1.58 5.93
N GLU A 98 17.95 -1.96 5.90
CA GLU A 98 18.63 -2.56 7.06
C GLU A 98 19.06 -1.50 8.09
N ASP A 99 19.12 -0.22 7.71
CA ASP A 99 19.41 0.90 8.61
C ASP A 99 18.11 1.56 9.09
N THR A 100 17.48 0.95 10.10
CA THR A 100 16.21 1.44 10.67
C THR A 100 16.30 2.90 11.13
N ALA A 101 17.44 3.36 11.68
CA ALA A 101 17.61 4.74 12.12
C ALA A 101 17.59 5.70 10.93
N SER A 102 18.23 5.33 9.81
CA SER A 102 18.20 6.11 8.57
C SER A 102 16.78 6.14 7.96
N VAL A 103 16.04 5.02 8.02
CA VAL A 103 14.64 4.98 7.57
C VAL A 103 13.76 5.92 8.38
N ILE A 104 13.91 5.93 9.70
CA ILE A 104 13.12 6.81 10.58
C ILE A 104 13.46 8.28 10.28
N ALA A 105 14.72 8.63 10.11
CA ALA A 105 15.13 10.00 9.73
C ALA A 105 14.53 10.42 8.38
N ALA A 106 14.48 9.51 7.40
CA ALA A 106 13.84 9.78 6.11
C ALA A 106 12.30 9.94 6.23
N LEU A 107 11.65 9.20 7.12
CA LEU A 107 10.23 9.37 7.44
C LEU A 107 9.96 10.75 8.06
N GLU A 108 10.80 11.19 9.01
CA GLU A 108 10.68 12.50 9.66
C GLU A 108 10.83 13.63 8.64
N ASP A 109 11.82 13.54 7.75
CA ASP A 109 12.01 14.53 6.67
C ASP A 109 10.81 14.56 5.72
N ALA A 110 10.33 13.40 5.26
CA ALA A 110 9.17 13.32 4.38
C ALA A 110 7.91 13.90 5.05
N ALA A 111 7.67 13.59 6.31
CA ALA A 111 6.54 14.12 7.07
C ALA A 111 6.61 15.66 7.20
N ALA A 112 7.77 16.19 7.53
CA ALA A 112 7.98 17.64 7.65
C ALA A 112 7.76 18.37 6.32
N ARG A 113 8.27 17.83 5.22
CA ARG A 113 8.18 18.43 3.88
C ARG A 113 6.77 18.40 3.29
N THR A 114 6.01 17.35 3.58
CA THR A 114 4.64 17.20 3.07
C THR A 114 3.59 17.81 3.98
N GLY A 115 3.95 18.18 5.20
CA GLY A 115 3.06 18.78 6.18
C GLY A 115 1.95 17.85 6.64
N VAL A 116 2.19 16.53 6.65
CA VAL A 116 1.24 15.57 7.23
C VAL A 116 1.10 15.78 8.73
N THR A 117 -0.06 15.46 9.26
CA THR A 117 -0.37 15.67 10.69
C THR A 117 0.05 14.42 11.48
N PRO A 118 0.97 14.53 12.46
CA PRO A 118 1.36 13.41 13.31
C PRO A 118 0.15 12.72 13.94
N GLY A 119 0.15 11.40 13.93
CA GLY A 119 -0.93 10.57 14.47
C GLY A 119 -2.18 10.49 13.61
N THR A 120 -2.25 11.21 12.48
CA THR A 120 -3.38 11.17 11.54
C THR A 120 -2.92 10.68 10.18
N VAL A 121 -3.37 9.49 9.78
CA VAL A 121 -2.97 8.89 8.50
C VAL A 121 -4.10 9.06 7.49
N ASP A 122 -3.82 9.73 6.37
CA ASP A 122 -4.76 9.87 5.24
C ASP A 122 -4.48 8.77 4.20
N TYR A 123 -5.26 7.70 4.26
CA TYR A 123 -5.13 6.57 3.34
C TYR A 123 -5.74 6.85 1.95
N ALA A 124 -6.59 7.85 1.82
CA ALA A 124 -7.25 8.16 0.55
C ALA A 124 -6.39 9.04 -0.37
N ALA A 125 -5.55 9.91 0.22
CA ALA A 125 -4.67 10.81 -0.52
C ALA A 125 -3.33 11.01 0.22
N PRO A 126 -2.49 9.96 0.30
CA PRO A 126 -1.26 9.98 1.10
C PRO A 126 -0.23 10.95 0.53
N LYS A 127 0.00 12.07 1.21
CA LYS A 127 1.06 13.02 0.83
C LYS A 127 2.46 12.49 1.13
N ALA A 128 2.60 11.58 2.08
CA ALA A 128 3.81 10.84 2.35
C ALA A 128 3.49 9.35 2.42
N LEU A 129 4.18 8.55 1.62
CA LEU A 129 4.03 7.10 1.53
C LEU A 129 5.39 6.44 1.70
N ILE A 130 5.52 5.48 2.59
CA ILE A 130 6.65 4.56 2.59
C ILE A 130 6.23 3.22 2.00
N TRP A 131 6.88 2.85 0.90
CA TRP A 131 6.82 1.52 0.31
C TRP A 131 7.90 0.67 0.94
N ILE A 132 7.52 -0.39 1.63
CA ILE A 132 8.43 -1.33 2.29
C ILE A 132 8.35 -2.64 1.52
N GLU A 133 9.48 -3.23 1.19
CA GLU A 133 9.57 -4.59 0.65
C GLU A 133 10.54 -5.37 1.53
N SER A 134 10.06 -6.40 2.20
CA SER A 134 10.86 -7.19 3.14
C SER A 134 10.40 -8.64 3.14
N PRO A 135 11.27 -9.59 2.74
CA PRO A 135 12.62 -9.39 2.17
C PRO A 135 12.63 -8.64 0.82
N THR A 136 13.71 -7.88 0.55
CA THR A 136 13.85 -7.13 -0.70
C THR A 136 14.16 -8.03 -1.89
N ASN A 137 13.77 -7.62 -3.10
CA ASN A 137 14.14 -8.29 -4.34
C ASN A 137 15.23 -7.46 -5.08
N PRO A 138 16.39 -8.02 -5.45
CA PRO A 138 16.78 -9.43 -5.30
C PRO A 138 17.66 -9.73 -4.08
N MET A 139 17.97 -8.73 -3.25
CA MET A 139 19.04 -8.83 -2.23
C MET A 139 18.61 -9.58 -0.97
N LEU A 140 17.31 -9.81 -0.76
CA LEU A 140 16.73 -10.49 0.41
C LEU A 140 17.06 -9.80 1.76
N GLU A 141 17.25 -8.49 1.72
CA GLU A 141 17.42 -7.67 2.91
C GLU A 141 16.15 -7.67 3.75
N VAL A 142 16.30 -7.74 5.06
CA VAL A 142 15.19 -7.77 6.02
C VAL A 142 15.29 -6.56 6.94
N GLY A 143 14.23 -5.76 7.02
CA GLY A 143 14.15 -4.61 7.90
C GLY A 143 13.31 -4.86 9.14
N ASP A 144 13.40 -3.95 10.11
CA ASP A 144 12.49 -3.91 11.26
C ASP A 144 11.16 -3.29 10.86
N VAL A 145 10.37 -4.07 10.08
CA VAL A 145 9.06 -3.64 9.54
C VAL A 145 8.12 -3.15 10.65
N PRO A 146 8.00 -3.83 11.81
CA PRO A 146 7.16 -3.34 12.92
C PRO A 146 7.56 -1.95 13.41
N ALA A 147 8.85 -1.70 13.63
CA ALA A 147 9.32 -0.38 14.08
C ALA A 147 9.08 0.69 13.02
N ILE A 148 9.40 0.40 11.75
CA ILE A 148 9.20 1.33 10.63
C ILE A 148 7.70 1.70 10.49
N CYS A 149 6.79 0.72 10.53
CA CYS A 149 5.35 0.98 10.45
C CYS A 149 4.82 1.76 11.65
N ALA A 150 5.34 1.49 12.86
CA ALA A 150 4.94 2.23 14.06
C ALA A 150 5.34 3.71 13.97
N ASP A 151 6.56 4.00 13.52
CA ASP A 151 7.03 5.38 13.33
C ASP A 151 6.34 6.09 12.16
N ALA A 152 6.09 5.40 11.04
CA ALA A 152 5.30 5.95 9.93
C ALA A 152 3.92 6.40 10.44
N LYS A 153 3.20 5.54 11.17
CA LYS A 153 1.91 5.87 11.76
C LYS A 153 1.99 7.05 12.74
N ARG A 154 2.99 7.07 13.62
CA ARG A 154 3.24 8.16 14.56
C ARG A 154 3.42 9.50 13.86
N LEU A 155 4.09 9.49 12.71
CA LEU A 155 4.38 10.69 11.91
C LEU A 155 3.25 11.08 10.94
N GLY A 156 2.21 10.26 10.77
CA GLY A 156 1.12 10.49 9.83
C GLY A 156 1.45 10.09 8.38
N VAL A 157 2.49 9.27 8.21
CA VAL A 157 2.91 8.71 6.92
C VAL A 157 2.19 7.39 6.68
N VAL A 158 1.67 7.18 5.47
CA VAL A 158 1.10 5.89 5.07
C VAL A 158 2.22 4.89 4.85
N SER A 159 2.10 3.69 5.42
CA SER A 159 2.99 2.57 5.14
C SER A 159 2.27 1.49 4.35
N ALA A 160 2.94 0.97 3.33
CA ALA A 160 2.52 -0.20 2.57
C ALA A 160 3.66 -1.22 2.53
N VAL A 161 3.35 -2.47 2.79
CA VAL A 161 4.34 -3.55 2.85
C VAL A 161 4.08 -4.55 1.72
N ASP A 162 5.06 -4.73 0.85
CA ASP A 162 5.12 -5.84 -0.09
C ASP A 162 5.85 -6.99 0.60
N ASN A 163 5.11 -7.98 1.08
CA ASN A 163 5.64 -9.16 1.73
C ASN A 163 5.57 -10.41 0.83
N THR A 164 5.65 -10.22 -0.48
CA THR A 164 5.58 -11.30 -1.48
C THR A 164 6.47 -12.49 -1.13
N PHE A 165 7.64 -12.25 -0.52
CA PHE A 165 8.57 -13.31 -0.13
C PHE A 165 8.32 -13.88 1.28
N SER A 166 7.45 -13.26 2.08
CA SER A 166 7.15 -13.65 3.46
C SER A 166 5.65 -13.85 3.71
N THR A 167 4.86 -14.06 2.66
CA THR A 167 3.40 -14.22 2.75
C THR A 167 3.01 -15.37 3.67
N PRO A 168 1.85 -15.32 4.36
CA PRO A 168 1.38 -16.38 5.27
C PRO A 168 1.09 -17.68 4.55
#